data_40801bf2b634207ab73a3283d077bcca
#
_entry.id   40801bf2b634207ab73a3283d077bcca
#
_cell.length_a   1.000
_cell.length_b   1.000
_cell.length_c   1.000
_cell.angle_alpha   90.00
_cell.angle_beta   90.00
_cell.angle_gamma   90.00
#
_symmetry.space_group_name_H-M   'P 1'
#
loop_
_entity.id
_entity.type
_entity.pdbx_description
1 polymer ?
#
loop_
_entity_poly.entity_id
_entity_poly.type
_entity_poly.pdbx_seq_one_letter_code
_entity_poly.pdbx_strand_id
1 'polypeptide(L)'
;MLISVKSGEEYPMKKIAFIICCILTLSLAACSHKQENTQISKWDCSVNCAEQSTSDEYVITYSDEILKSQTGALTFHNGNEFEITIHLLNNGEEEQTKTIPAGSSTCLKQIKENTEYTIGIHADVPEDTSIKLTAYDGEKTDIDL
;
A
#
# COMPACT_ATOMS: atom_id res chain seq x y z
N MET A 1 -49.73 66.52 17.36
CA MET A 1 -49.35 65.55 16.36
C MET A 1 -48.72 64.33 17.07
N LEU A 2 -49.54 63.32 17.29
CA LEU A 2 -49.19 62.14 18.07
C LEU A 2 -48.68 61.08 17.11
N ILE A 3 -47.41 60.68 17.22
CA ILE A 3 -46.84 59.57 16.46
C ILE A 3 -47.11 58.29 17.27
N SER A 4 -47.99 57.43 16.74
CA SER A 4 -48.24 56.13 17.29
C SER A 4 -47.10 55.15 16.89
N VAL A 5 -46.33 54.70 17.87
CA VAL A 5 -45.33 53.65 17.68
C VAL A 5 -46.07 52.30 17.77
N LYS A 6 -46.14 51.61 16.66
CA LYS A 6 -46.70 50.23 16.59
C LYS A 6 -45.70 49.25 17.21
N SER A 7 -46.13 48.68 18.31
CA SER A 7 -45.48 47.62 19.06
C SER A 7 -45.27 46.35 18.24
N GLY A 8 -44.04 45.86 18.23
CA GLY A 8 -43.56 44.48 18.37
C GLY A 8 -44.24 43.37 17.59
N GLU A 9 -43.63 42.95 16.49
CA GLU A 9 -43.79 41.58 16.03
C GLU A 9 -42.96 40.66 16.93
N GLU A 10 -43.63 39.90 17.78
CA GLU A 10 -43.03 38.77 18.48
C GLU A 10 -42.73 37.65 17.47
N TYR A 11 -41.50 37.51 17.09
CA TYR A 11 -41.02 36.32 16.39
C TYR A 11 -41.06 35.14 17.36
N PRO A 12 -41.82 34.06 17.03
CA PRO A 12 -41.95 32.94 17.94
C PRO A 12 -40.61 32.23 18.09
N MET A 13 -40.00 32.33 19.27
CA MET A 13 -38.74 31.70 19.66
C MET A 13 -38.68 30.18 19.34
N LYS A 14 -39.83 29.54 19.22
CA LYS A 14 -39.93 28.13 18.86
C LYS A 14 -39.42 27.80 17.45
N LYS A 15 -39.54 28.74 16.49
CA LYS A 15 -39.03 28.55 15.10
C LYS A 15 -37.54 28.75 15.01
N ILE A 16 -36.97 29.64 15.82
CA ILE A 16 -35.52 29.87 15.86
C ILE A 16 -34.78 28.64 16.51
N ALA A 17 -35.36 28.05 17.57
CA ALA A 17 -34.81 26.87 18.19
C ALA A 17 -34.80 25.67 17.24
N PHE A 18 -35.80 25.54 16.36
CA PHE A 18 -35.89 24.47 15.38
C PHE A 18 -34.84 24.59 14.27
N ILE A 19 -34.57 25.84 13.81
CA ILE A 19 -33.54 26.11 12.80
C ILE A 19 -32.15 25.85 13.36
N ILE A 20 -31.87 26.22 14.61
CA ILE A 20 -30.59 26.00 15.28
C ILE A 20 -30.35 24.49 15.50
N CYS A 21 -31.37 23.71 15.87
CA CYS A 21 -31.26 22.27 15.97
C CYS A 21 -30.97 21.60 14.63
N CYS A 22 -31.61 22.04 13.53
CA CYS A 22 -31.33 21.49 12.19
C CYS A 22 -29.92 21.81 11.69
N ILE A 23 -29.38 22.97 12.03
CA ILE A 23 -27.97 23.34 11.65
C ILE A 23 -26.97 22.52 12.46
N LEU A 24 -27.23 22.24 13.74
CA LEU A 24 -26.36 21.41 14.60
C LEU A 24 -26.37 19.93 14.20
N THR A 25 -27.49 19.42 13.68
CA THR A 25 -27.56 18.01 13.21
C THR A 25 -26.90 17.81 11.85
N LEU A 26 -26.85 18.84 11.00
CA LEU A 26 -26.15 18.79 9.71
C LEU A 26 -24.62 18.85 9.85
N SER A 27 -24.10 19.47 10.90
CA SER A 27 -22.65 19.53 11.14
C SER A 27 -22.04 18.25 11.73
N LEU A 28 -22.84 17.35 12.28
CA LEU A 28 -22.37 16.03 12.77
C LEU A 28 -22.33 14.95 11.70
N ALA A 29 -22.96 15.18 10.54
CA ALA A 29 -22.94 14.23 9.42
C ALA A 29 -21.69 14.36 8.53
N ALA A 30 -20.86 15.37 8.72
CA ALA A 30 -19.67 15.64 7.87
C ALA A 30 -18.37 15.02 8.39
N CYS A 31 -18.37 14.33 9.53
CA CYS A 31 -17.23 13.59 10.06
C CYS A 31 -17.42 12.07 9.99
N SER A 32 -18.13 11.59 8.97
CA SER A 32 -17.96 10.21 8.54
C SER A 32 -16.64 10.15 7.77
N HIS A 33 -15.52 10.03 8.50
CA HIS A 33 -14.31 9.46 7.94
C HIS A 33 -14.76 8.07 7.44
N LYS A 34 -14.99 7.94 6.12
CA LYS A 34 -14.83 6.66 5.46
C LYS A 34 -13.39 6.26 5.79
N GLN A 35 -13.24 5.40 6.79
CA GLN A 35 -12.13 4.49 6.80
C GLN A 35 -12.32 3.70 5.51
N GLU A 36 -11.72 4.15 4.41
CA GLU A 36 -11.41 3.26 3.31
C GLU A 36 -10.57 2.18 3.96
N ASN A 37 -11.19 1.03 4.12
CA ASN A 37 -10.50 -0.20 4.44
C ASN A 37 -9.68 -0.49 3.19
N THR A 38 -8.53 0.21 3.07
CA THR A 38 -7.57 0.00 1.99
C THR A 38 -7.03 -1.38 2.26
N GLN A 39 -7.66 -2.37 1.64
CA GLN A 39 -7.17 -3.74 1.67
C GLN A 39 -5.81 -3.70 1.01
N ILE A 40 -4.77 -3.73 1.84
CA ILE A 40 -3.39 -3.70 1.38
C ILE A 40 -3.18 -4.96 0.55
N SER A 41 -2.86 -4.79 -0.72
CA SER A 41 -2.53 -5.91 -1.59
C SER A 41 -1.28 -6.61 -1.07
N LYS A 42 -1.33 -7.93 -1.04
CA LYS A 42 -0.24 -8.81 -0.61
C LYS A 42 -0.06 -9.88 -1.67
N TRP A 43 1.19 -10.15 -2.04
CA TRP A 43 1.55 -11.19 -3.01
C TRP A 43 2.57 -12.16 -2.40
N ASP A 44 2.42 -13.42 -2.69
CA ASP A 44 3.40 -14.46 -2.36
C ASP A 44 4.29 -14.70 -3.58
N CYS A 45 5.44 -14.04 -3.58
CA CYS A 45 6.43 -14.12 -4.66
C CYS A 45 7.45 -15.26 -4.46
N SER A 46 7.15 -16.23 -3.60
CA SER A 46 8.05 -17.34 -3.31
C SER A 46 8.32 -18.19 -4.56
N VAL A 47 9.55 -18.64 -4.70
CA VAL A 47 10.02 -19.44 -5.83
C VAL A 47 10.90 -20.61 -5.36
N ASN A 48 11.08 -21.61 -6.22
CA ASN A 48 12.16 -22.59 -6.05
C ASN A 48 13.34 -22.14 -6.92
N CYS A 49 14.53 -22.03 -6.33
CA CYS A 49 15.74 -21.63 -7.05
C CYS A 49 15.95 -22.53 -8.25
N ALA A 50 16.09 -21.92 -9.42
CA ALA A 50 16.37 -22.65 -10.64
C ALA A 50 17.76 -23.30 -10.58
N GLU A 51 17.96 -24.33 -11.39
CA GLU A 51 19.23 -25.01 -11.58
C GLU A 51 20.34 -23.98 -11.82
N GLN A 52 21.33 -23.94 -10.92
CA GLN A 52 22.51 -23.11 -11.14
C GLN A 52 23.26 -23.65 -12.36
N SER A 53 23.34 -22.85 -13.40
CA SER A 53 24.26 -23.14 -14.49
C SER A 53 25.66 -23.23 -13.92
N THR A 54 26.42 -24.26 -14.30
CA THR A 54 27.82 -24.48 -13.88
C THR A 54 28.80 -23.45 -14.45
N SER A 55 28.32 -22.41 -15.13
CA SER A 55 29.04 -21.22 -15.54
C SER A 55 28.89 -20.15 -14.48
N ASP A 56 29.91 -19.29 -14.30
CA ASP A 56 29.91 -18.12 -13.41
C ASP A 56 28.79 -17.11 -13.71
N GLU A 57 27.67 -17.57 -14.25
CA GLU A 57 26.56 -16.77 -14.71
C GLU A 57 25.51 -16.66 -13.63
N TYR A 58 25.21 -15.44 -13.28
CA TYR A 58 24.21 -15.02 -12.30
C TYR A 58 22.80 -15.48 -12.72
N VAL A 59 22.22 -16.43 -11.99
CA VAL A 59 20.91 -16.99 -12.32
C VAL A 59 19.82 -16.24 -11.57
N ILE A 60 18.83 -15.72 -12.32
CA ILE A 60 17.63 -15.09 -11.77
C ILE A 60 16.45 -16.05 -11.96
N THR A 61 15.75 -16.37 -10.86
CA THR A 61 14.50 -17.11 -10.90
C THR A 61 13.33 -16.12 -10.83
N TYR A 62 12.36 -16.24 -11.72
CA TYR A 62 11.22 -15.33 -11.81
C TYR A 62 10.01 -15.90 -11.05
N SER A 63 9.34 -15.05 -10.30
CA SER A 63 8.04 -15.35 -9.71
C SER A 63 6.94 -15.26 -10.76
N ASP A 64 5.91 -16.10 -10.62
CA ASP A 64 4.70 -16.06 -11.46
C ASP A 64 3.74 -14.92 -11.07
N GLU A 65 4.00 -14.25 -9.94
CA GLU A 65 3.17 -13.16 -9.44
C GLU A 65 3.38 -11.86 -10.24
N ILE A 66 2.28 -11.20 -10.55
CA ILE A 66 2.29 -9.86 -11.15
C ILE A 66 1.89 -8.84 -10.10
N LEU A 67 2.83 -7.96 -9.77
CA LEU A 67 2.65 -6.92 -8.76
C LEU A 67 2.12 -5.65 -9.41
N LYS A 68 1.19 -4.97 -8.74
CA LYS A 68 0.64 -3.70 -9.19
C LYS A 68 0.48 -2.75 -8.02
N SER A 69 1.40 -1.79 -7.89
CA SER A 69 1.32 -0.80 -6.82
C SER A 69 0.22 0.23 -7.10
N GLN A 70 -0.54 0.57 -6.08
CA GLN A 70 -1.51 1.67 -6.07
C GLN A 70 -0.98 2.88 -5.29
N THR A 71 0.10 2.70 -4.53
CA THR A 71 0.65 3.70 -3.62
C THR A 71 1.96 4.31 -4.09
N GLY A 72 2.53 3.82 -5.19
CA GLY A 72 3.85 4.23 -5.67
C GLY A 72 5.01 3.64 -4.87
N ALA A 73 4.75 2.64 -4.02
CA ALA A 73 5.75 1.93 -3.24
C ALA A 73 5.41 0.43 -3.14
N LEU A 74 6.44 -0.41 -3.03
CA LEU A 74 6.31 -1.84 -2.78
C LEU A 74 7.28 -2.24 -1.66
N THR A 75 6.76 -2.87 -0.61
CA THR A 75 7.59 -3.42 0.48
C THR A 75 7.74 -4.92 0.29
N PHE A 76 8.98 -5.39 0.34
CA PHE A 76 9.35 -6.79 0.22
C PHE A 76 9.89 -7.31 1.53
N HIS A 77 9.45 -8.50 1.94
CA HIS A 77 9.93 -9.21 3.11
C HIS A 77 10.63 -10.52 2.71
N ASN A 78 11.90 -10.65 3.08
CA ASN A 78 12.69 -11.86 2.93
C ASN A 78 12.42 -12.80 4.12
N GLY A 79 11.64 -13.85 3.92
CA GLY A 79 11.31 -14.85 4.95
C GLY A 79 12.35 -15.97 5.10
N ASN A 80 13.57 -15.80 4.56
CA ASN A 80 14.62 -16.80 4.59
C ASN A 80 15.69 -16.48 5.63
N GLU A 81 16.53 -17.46 5.97
CA GLU A 81 17.71 -17.33 6.85
C GLU A 81 18.96 -16.87 6.09
N PHE A 82 18.84 -16.55 4.80
CA PHE A 82 19.90 -16.08 3.92
C PHE A 82 19.48 -14.81 3.17
N GLU A 83 20.46 -14.09 2.66
CA GLU A 83 20.27 -12.89 1.87
C GLU A 83 19.74 -13.23 0.46
N ILE A 84 18.87 -12.36 -0.07
CA ILE A 84 18.38 -12.44 -1.45
C ILE A 84 18.56 -11.11 -2.15
N THR A 85 18.69 -11.14 -3.47
CA THR A 85 18.61 -9.94 -4.31
C THR A 85 17.35 -10.02 -5.17
N ILE A 86 16.52 -8.99 -5.13
CA ILE A 86 15.33 -8.86 -5.94
C ILE A 86 15.58 -7.91 -7.12
N HIS A 87 14.98 -8.23 -8.25
CA HIS A 87 14.98 -7.46 -9.48
C HIS A 87 13.54 -7.13 -9.84
N LEU A 88 13.17 -5.86 -9.80
CA LEU A 88 11.84 -5.40 -10.22
C LEU A 88 11.87 -5.06 -11.69
N LEU A 89 11.06 -5.77 -12.50
CA LEU A 89 11.03 -5.61 -13.94
C LEU A 89 9.67 -5.10 -14.41
N ASN A 90 9.71 -4.19 -15.38
CA ASN A 90 8.55 -3.72 -16.13
C ASN A 90 8.74 -4.07 -17.60
N ASN A 91 7.82 -4.86 -18.18
CA ASN A 91 7.91 -5.34 -19.58
C ASN A 91 9.25 -6.02 -19.90
N GLY A 92 9.86 -6.70 -18.92
CA GLY A 92 11.14 -7.39 -19.08
C GLY A 92 12.38 -6.48 -18.92
N GLU A 93 12.22 -5.19 -18.69
CA GLU A 93 13.29 -4.26 -18.39
C GLU A 93 13.43 -4.08 -16.86
N GLU A 94 14.65 -4.22 -16.35
CA GLU A 94 14.94 -4.01 -14.94
C GLU A 94 14.85 -2.51 -14.60
N GLU A 95 13.96 -2.15 -13.68
CA GLU A 95 13.81 -0.77 -13.19
C GLU A 95 14.53 -0.56 -11.86
N GLN A 96 14.50 -1.55 -10.95
CA GLN A 96 15.15 -1.46 -9.64
C GLN A 96 15.69 -2.82 -9.20
N THR A 97 16.82 -2.80 -8.51
CA THR A 97 17.44 -3.97 -7.89
C THR A 97 17.75 -3.68 -6.43
N LYS A 98 17.49 -4.63 -5.55
CA LYS A 98 17.73 -4.48 -4.12
C LYS A 98 18.10 -5.78 -3.45
N THR A 99 19.16 -5.77 -2.66
CA THR A 99 19.54 -6.86 -1.76
C THR A 99 18.82 -6.72 -0.43
N ILE A 100 18.26 -7.82 0.08
CA ILE A 100 17.48 -7.91 1.31
C ILE A 100 18.13 -8.93 2.23
N PRO A 101 18.68 -8.53 3.38
CA PRO A 101 19.26 -9.46 4.35
C PRO A 101 18.23 -10.47 4.87
N ALA A 102 18.71 -11.58 5.43
CA ALA A 102 17.91 -12.61 6.06
C ALA A 102 16.89 -12.04 7.05
N GLY A 103 15.63 -12.49 6.98
CA GLY A 103 14.55 -12.09 7.89
C GLY A 103 14.21 -10.59 7.86
N SER A 104 14.67 -9.83 6.87
CA SER A 104 14.54 -8.39 6.80
C SER A 104 13.51 -7.96 5.74
N SER A 105 13.12 -6.68 5.82
CA SER A 105 12.25 -6.06 4.82
C SER A 105 12.90 -4.84 4.17
N THR A 106 12.53 -4.55 2.93
CA THR A 106 12.94 -3.35 2.22
C THR A 106 11.75 -2.76 1.47
N CYS A 107 11.74 -1.43 1.33
CA CYS A 107 10.73 -0.73 0.55
C CYS A 107 11.37 -0.12 -0.71
N LEU A 108 10.85 -0.48 -1.87
CA LEU A 108 11.13 0.18 -3.12
C LEU A 108 10.15 1.34 -3.30
N LYS A 109 10.66 2.54 -3.53
CA LYS A 109 9.89 3.77 -3.74
C LYS A 109 9.97 4.22 -5.20
N GLN A 110 9.12 5.18 -5.56
CA GLN A 110 9.04 5.71 -6.92
C GLN A 110 8.62 4.65 -7.96
N ILE A 111 7.80 3.71 -7.51
CA ILE A 111 7.15 2.73 -8.38
C ILE A 111 6.02 3.44 -9.13
N LYS A 112 5.89 3.19 -10.43
CA LYS A 112 4.79 3.75 -11.22
C LYS A 112 3.47 3.11 -10.79
N GLU A 113 2.53 3.93 -10.34
CA GLU A 113 1.21 3.47 -9.93
C GLU A 113 0.47 2.80 -11.10
N ASN A 114 -0.31 1.77 -10.78
CA ASN A 114 -1.11 1.02 -11.74
C ASN A 114 -0.33 0.36 -12.90
N THR A 115 0.99 0.24 -12.76
CA THR A 115 1.86 -0.46 -13.71
C THR A 115 2.12 -1.88 -13.20
N GLU A 116 2.17 -2.84 -14.12
CA GLU A 116 2.43 -4.25 -13.81
C GLU A 116 3.94 -4.50 -13.78
N TYR A 117 4.36 -5.20 -12.71
CA TYR A 117 5.74 -5.57 -12.50
C TYR A 117 5.87 -7.07 -12.28
N THR A 118 6.97 -7.63 -12.75
CA THR A 118 7.41 -8.98 -12.40
C THR A 118 8.63 -8.91 -11.49
N ILE A 119 8.83 -9.96 -10.68
CA ILE A 119 9.96 -10.07 -9.76
C ILE A 119 10.88 -11.18 -10.22
N GLY A 120 12.15 -10.84 -10.39
CA GLY A 120 13.24 -11.78 -10.45
C GLY A 120 13.93 -11.87 -9.08
N ILE A 121 14.39 -13.06 -8.71
CA ILE A 121 15.05 -13.31 -7.43
C ILE A 121 16.36 -14.04 -7.69
N HIS A 122 17.43 -13.55 -7.08
CA HIS A 122 18.72 -14.21 -7.02
C HIS A 122 19.10 -14.48 -5.56
N ALA A 123 19.64 -15.67 -5.31
CA ALA A 123 20.25 -16.04 -4.04
C ALA A 123 21.42 -17.00 -4.29
N ASP A 124 22.46 -16.90 -3.48
CA ASP A 124 23.58 -17.84 -3.50
C ASP A 124 23.25 -19.07 -2.61
N VAL A 125 22.40 -19.92 -3.15
CA VAL A 125 21.88 -21.12 -2.46
C VAL A 125 21.88 -22.31 -3.40
N PRO A 126 21.87 -23.56 -2.86
CA PRO A 126 21.76 -24.75 -3.69
C PRO A 126 20.50 -24.73 -4.57
N GLU A 127 20.62 -25.40 -5.71
CA GLU A 127 19.50 -25.74 -6.58
C GLU A 127 18.32 -26.35 -5.78
N ASP A 128 17.10 -26.12 -6.25
CA ASP A 128 15.85 -26.55 -5.58
C ASP A 128 15.60 -25.96 -4.19
N THR A 129 16.41 -24.98 -3.75
CA THR A 129 16.12 -24.27 -2.50
C THR A 129 14.86 -23.43 -2.66
N SER A 130 13.90 -23.61 -1.75
CA SER A 130 12.71 -22.77 -1.68
C SER A 130 13.06 -21.38 -1.12
N ILE A 131 12.79 -20.34 -1.88
CA ILE A 131 13.00 -18.94 -1.48
C ILE A 131 11.64 -18.33 -1.14
N LYS A 132 11.47 -17.88 0.11
CA LYS A 132 10.25 -17.23 0.60
C LYS A 132 10.37 -15.74 0.45
N LEU A 133 9.50 -15.14 -0.37
CA LEU A 133 9.43 -13.70 -0.56
C LEU A 133 7.97 -13.25 -0.55
N THR A 134 7.66 -12.28 0.28
CA THR A 134 6.33 -11.64 0.31
C THR A 134 6.44 -10.19 -0.08
N ALA A 135 5.55 -9.73 -0.95
CA ALA A 135 5.42 -8.33 -1.34
C ALA A 135 4.12 -7.73 -0.82
N TYR A 136 4.16 -6.42 -0.53
CA TYR A 136 3.01 -5.64 -0.06
C TYR A 136 2.95 -4.31 -0.82
N ASP A 137 1.75 -3.83 -1.10
CA ASP A 137 1.57 -2.47 -1.62
C ASP A 137 1.75 -1.45 -0.49
N GLY A 138 2.52 -0.40 -0.76
CA GLY A 138 2.81 0.68 0.19
C GLY A 138 4.06 0.49 1.04
N GLU A 139 4.35 1.56 1.81
CA GLU A 139 5.42 1.55 2.80
C GLU A 139 4.93 0.84 4.06
N LYS A 140 5.54 -0.27 4.39
CA LYS A 140 5.30 -0.98 5.64
C LYS A 140 6.54 -0.91 6.52
N THR A 141 6.36 -0.37 7.72
CA THR A 141 7.41 -0.27 8.74
C THR A 141 7.38 -1.43 9.73
N ASP A 142 6.19 -1.98 9.97
CA ASP A 142 5.98 -3.11 10.88
C ASP A 142 5.20 -4.20 10.12
N ILE A 143 5.92 -5.22 9.69
CA ILE A 143 5.30 -6.44 9.15
C ILE A 143 5.14 -7.36 10.35
N ASP A 144 3.92 -7.45 10.89
CA ASP A 144 3.57 -8.48 11.85
C ASP A 144 3.69 -9.83 11.15
N LEU A 145 4.71 -10.59 11.53
CA LEU A 145 5.03 -11.94 11.05
C LEU A 145 4.18 -12.98 11.78
#